data_75e9ed701e18ce85edc8a8225f23ca4f
#
_entry.id   75e9ed701e18ce85edc8a8225f23ca4f
#
_cell.length_a   1.000
_cell.length_b   1.000
_cell.length_c   1.000
_cell.angle_alpha   90.00
_cell.angle_beta   90.00
_cell.angle_gamma   90.00
#
_symmetry.space_group_name_H-M   'P 1'
#
loop_
_entity.id
_entity.type
_entity.pdbx_description
1 polymer ?
#
loop_
_entity_poly.entity_id
_entity_poly.type
_entity_poly.pdbx_seq_one_letter_code
_entity_poly.pdbx_strand_id
1 'polypeptide(L)'
;MSKVISPSFPTAESTAKDKPATRSLEAAISEAILLTPTATVELEPEPIPLDWIVSGSPVARCKKMVRSHDRTSHVVVWDCTPGSFKWYYGMDETIVVISGEAFMINEKGEERRFGPGDLGFFPAGTWCTWRITETLRKVGVLKETVGLPIGLAVKAWHKGLRILGLGGKSAL
;
A
#
# COMPACT_ATOMS: atom_id res chain seq x y z
N MET A 1 -22.02 -65.41 -13.23
CA MET A 1 -21.73 -64.47 -14.33
C MET A 1 -22.52 -63.19 -14.07
N SER A 2 -21.94 -62.21 -13.39
CA SER A 2 -22.60 -60.97 -13.04
C SER A 2 -22.14 -59.87 -14.01
N LYS A 3 -23.10 -59.25 -14.67
CA LYS A 3 -22.90 -58.24 -15.67
C LYS A 3 -22.79 -56.87 -14.98
N VAL A 4 -21.61 -56.25 -15.02
CA VAL A 4 -21.37 -54.90 -14.52
C VAL A 4 -21.84 -53.91 -15.56
N ILE A 5 -22.82 -53.07 -15.21
CA ILE A 5 -23.33 -51.99 -16.03
C ILE A 5 -22.60 -50.71 -15.55
N SER A 6 -21.77 -50.11 -16.41
CA SER A 6 -21.16 -48.78 -16.19
C SER A 6 -22.18 -47.69 -16.54
N PRO A 7 -22.35 -46.66 -15.73
CA PRO A 7 -23.14 -45.51 -16.10
C PRO A 7 -22.33 -44.55 -16.99
N SER A 8 -22.87 -44.22 -18.18
CA SER A 8 -22.39 -43.17 -19.07
C SER A 8 -22.84 -41.83 -18.54
N PHE A 9 -21.87 -40.91 -18.32
CA PHE A 9 -22.13 -39.50 -18.02
C PHE A 9 -22.36 -38.74 -19.34
N PRO A 10 -23.32 -37.81 -19.41
CA PRO A 10 -23.52 -36.99 -20.57
C PRO A 10 -22.40 -35.91 -20.64
N THR A 11 -21.83 -35.77 -21.81
CA THR A 11 -20.88 -34.75 -22.21
C THR A 11 -21.60 -33.39 -22.22
N ALA A 12 -21.22 -32.49 -21.33
CA ALA A 12 -21.72 -31.12 -21.36
C ALA A 12 -21.08 -30.36 -22.53
N GLU A 13 -21.88 -29.97 -23.46
CA GLU A 13 -21.54 -29.02 -24.52
C GLU A 13 -21.16 -27.66 -23.92
N SER A 14 -19.94 -27.24 -24.20
CA SER A 14 -19.41 -25.92 -23.86
C SER A 14 -20.07 -24.85 -24.74
N THR A 15 -21.05 -24.15 -24.21
CA THR A 15 -21.49 -22.88 -24.80
C THR A 15 -20.55 -21.78 -24.30
N ALA A 16 -19.61 -21.40 -25.16
CA ALA A 16 -18.85 -20.17 -25.02
C ALA A 16 -19.79 -18.98 -25.21
N LYS A 17 -20.15 -18.27 -24.13
CA LYS A 17 -20.52 -16.86 -24.09
C LYS A 17 -20.77 -16.45 -22.65
N ASP A 18 -19.80 -15.80 -22.11
CA ASP A 18 -19.85 -14.57 -21.34
C ASP A 18 -18.52 -14.41 -20.62
N LYS A 19 -17.63 -13.66 -21.27
CA LYS A 19 -16.44 -13.12 -20.61
C LYS A 19 -16.96 -12.03 -19.67
N PRO A 20 -16.95 -12.20 -18.36
CA PRO A 20 -17.26 -11.08 -17.49
C PRO A 20 -16.22 -9.99 -17.78
N ALA A 21 -16.70 -8.81 -18.16
CA ALA A 21 -15.88 -7.62 -18.32
C ALA A 21 -14.94 -7.55 -17.13
N THR A 22 -13.63 -7.49 -17.39
CA THR A 22 -12.60 -7.28 -16.42
C THR A 22 -12.83 -5.88 -15.83
N ARG A 23 -13.75 -5.81 -14.87
CA ARG A 23 -13.86 -4.65 -13.98
C ARG A 23 -12.50 -4.53 -13.35
N SER A 24 -11.77 -3.44 -13.67
CA SER A 24 -10.39 -3.33 -13.26
C SER A 24 -10.33 -3.61 -11.76
N LEU A 25 -9.35 -4.40 -11.34
CA LEU A 25 -9.13 -4.77 -9.94
C LEU A 25 -9.13 -3.52 -9.03
N GLU A 26 -8.69 -2.38 -9.56
CA GLU A 26 -8.71 -1.07 -8.93
C GLU A 26 -10.11 -0.52 -8.60
N ALA A 27 -11.15 -0.84 -9.41
CA ALA A 27 -12.51 -0.41 -9.10
C ALA A 27 -13.19 -1.31 -8.06
N ALA A 28 -12.82 -2.60 -8.00
CA ALA A 28 -13.36 -3.54 -7.02
C ALA A 28 -12.76 -3.38 -5.62
N ILE A 29 -11.56 -2.82 -5.49
CA ILE A 29 -10.84 -2.66 -4.22
C ILE A 29 -11.43 -1.51 -3.36
N SER A 30 -12.18 -0.57 -3.96
CA SER A 30 -12.71 0.61 -3.26
C SER A 30 -13.99 0.36 -2.44
N GLU A 31 -14.68 -0.78 -2.62
CA GLU A 31 -16.01 -1.02 -2.02
C GLU A 31 -16.04 -2.13 -0.97
N ALA A 32 -14.94 -2.86 -0.75
CA ALA A 32 -14.89 -4.00 0.15
C ALA A 32 -13.91 -3.79 1.31
N ILE A 33 -14.26 -4.31 2.48
CA ILE A 33 -13.32 -4.44 3.60
C ILE A 33 -12.21 -5.42 3.17
N LEU A 34 -10.96 -4.95 3.16
CA LEU A 34 -9.80 -5.78 2.86
C LEU A 34 -9.16 -6.26 4.16
N LEU A 35 -9.08 -7.57 4.34
CA LEU A 35 -8.32 -8.21 5.41
C LEU A 35 -7.29 -9.13 4.76
N THR A 36 -6.02 -8.87 4.99
CA THR A 36 -4.93 -9.67 4.41
C THR A 36 -3.71 -9.71 5.34
N PRO A 37 -3.03 -10.86 5.48
CA PRO A 37 -1.79 -10.94 6.23
C PRO A 37 -0.67 -10.26 5.44
N THR A 38 -0.13 -9.18 5.98
CA THR A 38 0.91 -8.37 5.32
C THR A 38 2.23 -9.13 5.11
N ALA A 39 2.47 -10.18 5.91
CA ALA A 39 3.70 -10.97 5.84
C ALA A 39 3.80 -11.84 4.56
N THR A 40 2.66 -12.27 4.01
CA THR A 40 2.60 -13.23 2.90
C THR A 40 2.16 -12.64 1.57
N VAL A 41 1.93 -11.32 1.52
CA VAL A 41 1.57 -10.65 0.27
C VAL A 41 2.72 -10.76 -0.73
N GLU A 42 2.43 -11.25 -1.93
CA GLU A 42 3.38 -11.25 -3.05
C GLU A 42 3.58 -9.81 -3.55
N LEU A 43 4.84 -9.41 -3.69
CA LEU A 43 5.23 -8.07 -4.09
C LEU A 43 5.85 -8.10 -5.49
N GLU A 44 5.61 -7.03 -6.24
CA GLU A 44 6.15 -6.81 -7.57
C GLU A 44 7.44 -5.95 -7.48
N PRO A 45 8.40 -6.12 -8.42
CA PRO A 45 9.60 -5.29 -8.44
C PRO A 45 9.26 -3.79 -8.51
N GLU A 46 9.90 -3.00 -7.65
CA GLU A 46 9.85 -1.53 -7.64
C GLU A 46 11.28 -0.99 -7.54
N PRO A 47 12.01 -0.93 -8.68
CA PRO A 47 13.44 -0.62 -8.66
C PRO A 47 13.71 0.78 -8.15
N ILE A 48 14.69 0.89 -7.25
CA ILE A 48 15.20 2.17 -6.75
C ILE A 48 16.02 2.82 -7.89
N PRO A 49 15.83 4.12 -8.19
CA PRO A 49 16.67 4.83 -9.17
C PRO A 49 18.16 4.67 -8.84
N LEU A 50 18.97 4.35 -9.84
CA LEU A 50 20.39 4.05 -9.62
C LEU A 50 21.16 5.21 -9.00
N ASP A 51 20.81 6.44 -9.36
CA ASP A 51 21.37 7.68 -8.81
C ASP A 51 20.98 7.96 -7.35
N TRP A 52 19.99 7.23 -6.83
CA TRP A 52 19.58 7.29 -5.42
C TRP A 52 20.35 6.29 -4.56
N ILE A 53 20.95 5.27 -5.14
CA ILE A 53 21.68 4.24 -4.40
C ILE A 53 23.01 4.84 -3.89
N VAL A 54 23.23 4.76 -2.59
CA VAL A 54 24.45 5.21 -1.91
C VAL A 54 25.45 4.07 -1.77
N SER A 55 24.99 2.88 -1.41
CA SER A 55 25.84 1.70 -1.29
C SER A 55 25.04 0.40 -1.31
N GLY A 56 25.73 -0.69 -1.67
CA GLY A 56 25.11 -2.01 -1.81
C GLY A 56 24.31 -2.16 -3.10
N SER A 57 23.45 -3.17 -3.14
CA SER A 57 22.54 -3.44 -4.26
C SER A 57 21.14 -3.74 -3.72
N PRO A 58 20.48 -2.74 -3.11
CA PRO A 58 19.16 -2.94 -2.54
C PRO A 58 18.15 -3.27 -3.63
N VAL A 59 17.33 -4.28 -3.38
CA VAL A 59 16.22 -4.69 -4.25
C VAL A 59 14.93 -4.39 -3.54
N ALA A 60 14.16 -3.46 -4.08
CA ALA A 60 12.86 -3.07 -3.53
C ALA A 60 11.72 -3.71 -4.32
N ARG A 61 10.64 -4.03 -3.59
CA ARG A 61 9.40 -4.57 -4.13
C ARG A 61 8.22 -3.93 -3.43
N CYS A 62 7.11 -3.76 -4.15
CA CYS A 62 5.92 -3.09 -3.65
C CYS A 62 4.64 -3.78 -4.15
N LYS A 63 3.56 -3.60 -3.39
CA LYS A 63 2.20 -3.87 -3.86
C LYS A 63 1.24 -2.83 -3.31
N LYS A 64 0.50 -2.18 -4.20
CA LYS A 64 -0.65 -1.36 -3.82
C LYS A 64 -1.79 -2.26 -3.40
N MET A 65 -2.26 -2.11 -2.15
CA MET A 65 -3.28 -2.97 -1.56
C MET A 65 -4.67 -2.40 -1.74
N VAL A 66 -4.85 -1.14 -1.38
CA VAL A 66 -6.14 -0.47 -1.37
C VAL A 66 -5.97 1.03 -1.57
N ARG A 67 -6.96 1.66 -2.18
CA ARG A 67 -7.04 3.11 -2.36
C ARG A 67 -8.27 3.64 -1.63
N SER A 68 -8.18 4.85 -1.05
CA SER A 68 -9.32 5.53 -0.45
C SER A 68 -10.40 5.85 -1.50
N HIS A 69 -11.64 5.98 -1.05
CA HIS A 69 -12.78 6.28 -1.92
C HIS A 69 -12.60 7.59 -2.71
N ASP A 70 -12.02 8.61 -2.08
CA ASP A 70 -11.68 9.90 -2.70
C ASP A 70 -10.40 9.87 -3.55
N ARG A 71 -9.74 8.69 -3.60
CA ARG A 71 -8.50 8.43 -4.33
C ARG A 71 -7.28 9.26 -3.90
N THR A 72 -7.36 9.96 -2.77
CA THR A 72 -6.26 10.79 -2.26
C THR A 72 -5.25 10.01 -1.43
N SER A 73 -5.57 8.79 -1.01
CA SER A 73 -4.64 7.94 -0.28
C SER A 73 -4.67 6.49 -0.74
N HIS A 74 -3.59 5.80 -0.52
CA HIS A 74 -3.50 4.36 -0.76
C HIS A 74 -2.58 3.69 0.25
N VAL A 75 -2.81 2.41 0.45
CA VAL A 75 -1.99 1.56 1.32
C VAL A 75 -1.12 0.66 0.46
N VAL A 76 0.14 0.54 0.83
CA VAL A 76 1.09 -0.35 0.18
C VAL A 76 1.72 -1.31 1.19
N VAL A 77 2.10 -2.48 0.72
CA VAL A 77 3.11 -3.32 1.38
C VAL A 77 4.38 -3.21 0.53
N TRP A 78 5.49 -2.96 1.19
CA TRP A 78 6.78 -2.77 0.55
C TRP A 78 7.86 -3.52 1.30
N ASP A 79 8.82 -4.08 0.60
CA ASP A 79 10.04 -4.62 1.19
C ASP A 79 11.27 -4.23 0.40
N CYS A 80 12.43 -4.31 1.08
CA CYS A 80 13.71 -4.05 0.46
C CYS A 80 14.83 -4.83 1.14
N THR A 81 15.75 -5.36 0.34
CA THR A 81 16.95 -6.04 0.82
C THR A 81 17.98 -5.05 1.35
N PRO A 82 19.02 -5.51 2.11
CA PRO A 82 20.06 -4.65 2.64
C PRO A 82 20.75 -3.77 1.61
N GLY A 83 21.03 -2.53 2.02
CA GLY A 83 21.68 -1.50 1.21
C GLY A 83 21.37 -0.11 1.73
N SER A 84 21.97 0.91 1.10
CA SER A 84 21.71 2.32 1.48
C SER A 84 21.34 3.12 0.24
N PHE A 85 20.31 3.95 0.37
CA PHE A 85 19.77 4.78 -0.72
C PHE A 85 19.08 6.01 -0.18
N LYS A 86 19.03 7.07 -0.99
CA LYS A 86 18.22 8.26 -0.74
C LYS A 86 16.79 7.98 -1.18
N TRP A 87 15.84 8.59 -0.48
CA TRP A 87 14.42 8.47 -0.82
C TRP A 87 13.72 9.82 -0.74
N TYR A 88 12.97 10.16 -1.78
CA TYR A 88 12.15 11.36 -1.84
C TYR A 88 10.68 11.02 -1.60
N TYR A 89 10.05 11.74 -0.68
CA TYR A 89 8.63 11.58 -0.40
C TYR A 89 7.81 12.59 -1.21
N GLY A 90 7.20 12.15 -2.29
CA GLY A 90 6.31 12.96 -3.11
C GLY A 90 4.92 13.16 -2.50
N MET A 91 4.57 12.33 -1.51
CA MET A 91 3.32 12.33 -0.74
C MET A 91 3.65 12.21 0.75
N ASP A 92 2.71 12.62 1.61
CA ASP A 92 2.81 12.26 3.03
C ASP A 92 2.76 10.74 3.15
N GLU A 93 3.73 10.15 3.83
CA GLU A 93 3.77 8.71 4.05
C GLU A 93 3.83 8.40 5.55
N THR A 94 2.85 7.60 6.04
CA THR A 94 2.92 6.98 7.35
C THR A 94 3.35 5.54 7.18
N ILE A 95 4.41 5.15 7.88
CA ILE A 95 5.02 3.82 7.77
C ILE A 95 4.91 3.09 9.09
N VAL A 96 4.55 1.81 9.05
CA VAL A 96 4.70 0.86 10.16
C VAL A 96 5.61 -0.27 9.70
N VAL A 97 6.69 -0.52 10.44
CA VAL A 97 7.62 -1.62 10.15
C VAL A 97 7.02 -2.93 10.64
N ILE A 98 7.04 -3.95 9.77
CA ILE A 98 6.52 -5.30 10.06
C ILE A 98 7.67 -6.23 10.47
N SER A 99 8.78 -6.20 9.73
CA SER A 99 9.96 -7.04 9.98
C SER A 99 11.23 -6.39 9.43
N GLY A 100 12.38 -6.88 9.88
CA GLY A 100 13.69 -6.36 9.46
C GLY A 100 14.10 -5.10 10.23
N GLU A 101 15.20 -4.50 9.79
CA GLU A 101 15.76 -3.32 10.44
C GLU A 101 16.32 -2.32 9.42
N ALA A 102 16.09 -1.05 9.68
CA ALA A 102 16.70 0.05 8.97
C ALA A 102 17.14 1.16 9.92
N PHE A 103 17.98 2.04 9.40
CA PHE A 103 18.32 3.31 10.02
C PHE A 103 17.94 4.43 9.07
N MET A 104 17.24 5.41 9.61
CA MET A 104 16.76 6.58 8.89
C MET A 104 17.67 7.75 9.20
N ILE A 105 18.25 8.34 8.17
CA ILE A 105 19.14 9.50 8.28
C ILE A 105 18.43 10.68 7.64
N ASN A 106 18.10 11.69 8.44
CA ASN A 106 17.46 12.91 7.95
C ASN A 106 18.45 13.85 7.25
N GLU A 107 17.96 14.96 6.70
CA GLU A 107 18.79 15.95 6.01
C GLU A 107 19.83 16.64 6.91
N LYS A 108 19.66 16.56 8.26
CA LYS A 108 20.63 17.07 9.25
C LYS A 108 21.70 16.05 9.59
N GLY A 109 21.63 14.83 9.02
CA GLY A 109 22.53 13.73 9.35
C GLY A 109 22.21 13.00 10.65
N GLU A 110 21.06 13.28 11.27
CA GLU A 110 20.61 12.55 12.47
C GLU A 110 20.10 11.16 12.07
N GLU A 111 20.69 10.14 12.67
CA GLU A 111 20.35 8.75 12.41
C GLU A 111 19.45 8.21 13.52
N ARG A 112 18.39 7.49 13.14
CA ARG A 112 17.47 6.79 14.04
C ARG A 112 17.20 5.38 13.56
N ARG A 113 17.25 4.42 14.48
CA ARG A 113 16.83 3.06 14.24
C ARG A 113 15.33 3.01 13.97
N PHE A 114 14.92 2.15 13.01
CA PHE A 114 13.54 1.95 12.60
C PHE A 114 13.32 0.46 12.40
N GLY A 115 12.56 -0.16 13.29
CA GLY A 115 12.37 -1.60 13.36
C GLY A 115 10.92 -2.01 13.63
N PRO A 116 10.63 -3.32 13.81
CA PRO A 116 9.28 -3.84 13.94
C PRO A 116 8.48 -3.17 15.05
N GLY A 117 7.27 -2.72 14.70
CA GLY A 117 6.36 -2.00 15.60
C GLY A 117 6.59 -0.50 15.65
N ASP A 118 7.68 0.01 15.09
CA ASP A 118 7.89 1.45 15.01
C ASP A 118 6.98 2.07 13.95
N LEU A 119 6.51 3.29 14.26
CA LEU A 119 5.77 4.14 13.35
C LEU A 119 6.60 5.36 12.97
N GLY A 120 6.68 5.65 11.68
CA GLY A 120 7.31 6.85 11.13
C GLY A 120 6.32 7.66 10.30
N PHE A 121 6.43 9.00 10.35
CA PHE A 121 5.72 9.91 9.45
C PHE A 121 6.73 10.72 8.65
N PHE A 122 6.58 10.69 7.33
CA PHE A 122 7.46 11.32 6.37
C PHE A 122 6.64 12.33 5.55
N PRO A 123 6.84 13.64 5.78
CA PRO A 123 6.12 14.66 5.04
C PRO A 123 6.48 14.68 3.56
N ALA A 124 5.51 14.99 2.70
CA ALA A 124 5.77 15.27 1.30
C ALA A 124 6.80 16.40 1.12
N GLY A 125 7.63 16.29 0.09
CA GLY A 125 8.68 17.24 -0.22
C GLY A 125 9.98 17.03 0.56
N THR A 126 10.11 15.97 1.38
CA THR A 126 11.31 15.69 2.17
C THR A 126 12.16 14.58 1.58
N TRP A 127 13.46 14.63 1.87
CA TRP A 127 14.42 13.59 1.59
C TRP A 127 14.87 12.92 2.87
N CYS A 128 15.19 11.63 2.80
CA CYS A 128 15.96 10.95 3.83
C CYS A 128 16.88 9.91 3.18
N THR A 129 17.84 9.42 3.93
CA THR A 129 18.63 8.24 3.54
C THR A 129 18.18 7.05 4.36
N TRP A 130 17.83 5.97 3.66
CA TRP A 130 17.62 4.65 4.23
C TRP A 130 18.93 3.88 4.26
N ARG A 131 19.24 3.26 5.38
CA ARG A 131 20.29 2.25 5.52
C ARG A 131 19.65 0.99 6.09
N ILE A 132 19.34 0.04 5.23
CA ILE A 132 18.70 -1.22 5.58
C ILE A 132 19.78 -2.22 5.93
N THR A 133 19.72 -2.80 7.12
CA THR A 133 20.68 -3.79 7.65
C THR A 133 20.13 -5.21 7.55
N GLU A 134 18.82 -5.36 7.70
CA GLU A 134 18.10 -6.61 7.50
C GLU A 134 16.93 -6.37 6.55
N THR A 135 16.60 -7.36 5.70
CA THR A 135 15.48 -7.21 4.75
C THR A 135 14.26 -6.66 5.46
N LEU A 136 13.94 -5.42 5.16
CA LEU A 136 12.86 -4.67 5.78
C LEU A 136 11.56 -4.92 5.07
N ARG A 137 10.49 -5.13 5.83
CA ARG A 137 9.11 -5.13 5.31
C ARG A 137 8.26 -4.15 6.08
N LYS A 138 7.52 -3.31 5.37
CA LYS A 138 6.71 -2.25 5.95
C LYS A 138 5.32 -2.18 5.31
N VAL A 139 4.37 -1.62 6.04
CA VAL A 139 3.14 -1.07 5.49
C VAL A 139 3.29 0.44 5.42
N GLY A 140 2.99 1.01 4.26
CA GLY A 140 2.94 2.45 4.03
C GLY A 140 1.51 2.90 3.74
N VAL A 141 1.10 4.00 4.37
CA VAL A 141 -0.10 4.75 4.01
C VAL A 141 0.34 6.04 3.37
N LEU A 142 0.16 6.13 2.06
CA LEU A 142 0.53 7.30 1.27
C LEU A 142 -0.70 8.17 1.06
N LYS A 143 -0.54 9.47 1.25
CA LYS A 143 -1.61 10.45 1.11
C LYS A 143 -1.15 11.64 0.28
N GLU A 144 -1.89 11.95 -0.77
CA GLU A 144 -1.66 13.15 -1.57
C GLU A 144 -1.89 14.41 -0.73
N THR A 145 -0.97 15.37 -0.83
CA THR A 145 -1.11 16.66 -0.16
C THR A 145 -2.05 17.55 -0.97
N VAL A 146 -3.17 17.93 -0.37
CA VAL A 146 -4.03 18.97 -0.93
C VAL A 146 -3.62 20.32 -0.37
N GLY A 147 -3.63 21.36 -1.21
CA GLY A 147 -3.31 22.72 -0.76
C GLY A 147 -4.14 23.12 0.47
N LEU A 148 -3.52 23.83 1.42
CA LEU A 148 -4.15 24.22 2.69
C LEU A 148 -5.57 24.83 2.54
N PRO A 149 -5.85 25.71 1.55
CA PRO A 149 -7.20 26.25 1.36
C PRO A 149 -8.24 25.18 1.07
N ILE A 150 -7.88 24.17 0.25
CA ILE A 150 -8.77 23.06 -0.09
C ILE A 150 -9.02 22.18 1.14
N GLY A 151 -7.96 21.86 1.89
CA GLY A 151 -8.08 21.07 3.12
C GLY A 151 -8.99 21.76 4.16
N LEU A 152 -8.87 23.09 4.31
CA LEU A 152 -9.73 23.87 5.18
C LEU A 152 -11.18 23.90 4.69
N ALA A 153 -11.40 24.05 3.38
CA ALA A 153 -12.75 24.02 2.79
C ALA A 153 -13.43 22.67 3.01
N VAL A 154 -12.73 21.56 2.85
CA VAL A 154 -13.24 20.21 3.13
C VAL A 154 -13.60 20.05 4.60
N LYS A 155 -12.75 20.52 5.54
CA LYS A 155 -13.05 20.51 6.98
C LYS A 155 -14.30 21.34 7.32
N ALA A 156 -14.41 22.53 6.75
CA ALA A 156 -15.59 23.40 6.95
C ALA A 156 -16.86 22.75 6.41
N TRP A 157 -16.79 22.13 5.23
CA TRP A 157 -17.88 21.38 4.62
C TRP A 157 -18.38 20.25 5.53
N HIS A 158 -17.48 19.39 6.00
CA HIS A 158 -17.82 18.30 6.91
C HIS A 158 -18.39 18.80 8.24
N LYS A 159 -17.87 19.93 8.76
CA LYS A 159 -18.43 20.57 9.96
C LYS A 159 -19.86 21.07 9.71
N GLY A 160 -20.11 21.70 8.57
CA GLY A 160 -21.43 22.17 8.16
C GLY A 160 -22.45 21.02 8.06
N LEU A 161 -22.08 19.92 7.39
CA LEU A 161 -22.92 18.74 7.29
C LEU A 161 -23.29 18.15 8.67
N ARG A 162 -22.33 18.11 9.62
CA ARG A 162 -22.61 17.65 10.99
C ARG A 162 -23.60 18.53 11.72
N ILE A 163 -23.47 19.86 11.59
CA ILE A 163 -24.39 20.83 12.21
C ILE A 163 -25.82 20.66 11.65
N LEU A 164 -25.93 20.38 10.35
CA LEU A 164 -27.22 20.17 9.67
C LEU A 164 -27.81 18.75 9.89
N GLY A 165 -27.12 17.89 10.65
CA GLY A 165 -27.57 16.51 10.88
C GLY A 165 -27.44 15.60 9.66
N LEU A 166 -26.79 16.08 8.58
CA LEU A 166 -26.56 15.35 7.32
C LEU A 166 -25.22 14.59 7.31
N GLY A 167 -24.37 14.81 8.31
CA GLY A 167 -23.07 14.12 8.44
C GLY A 167 -23.28 12.74 9.04
N GLY A 168 -22.66 11.71 8.44
CA GLY A 168 -22.59 10.38 9.06
C GLY A 168 -21.94 10.44 10.44
N LYS A 169 -22.44 9.63 11.39
CA LYS A 169 -21.82 9.51 12.72
C LYS A 169 -20.45 8.85 12.53
N SER A 170 -19.36 9.60 12.77
CA SER A 170 -18.02 9.05 12.88
C SER A 170 -17.74 8.71 14.34
N ALA A 171 -17.13 7.55 14.58
CA ALA A 171 -16.74 7.12 15.93
C ALA A 171 -15.43 7.78 16.41
N LEU A 172 -14.77 8.63 15.56
CA LEU A 172 -13.55 9.38 15.86
C LEU A 172 -13.78 10.88 15.70
#